data_73157c4623f616a8940002c38c38cf74
#
_entry.id   73157c4623f616a8940002c38c38cf74
#
_cell.length_a   1.000
_cell.length_b   1.000
_cell.length_c   1.000
_cell.angle_alpha   90.00
_cell.angle_beta   90.00
_cell.angle_gamma   90.00
#
_symmetry.space_group_name_H-M   'P 1'
#
loop_
_entity.id
_entity.type
_entity.pdbx_description
1 polymer ?
#
loop_
_entity_poly.entity_id
_entity_poly.type
_entity_poly.pdbx_seq_one_letter_code
_entity_poly.pdbx_strand_id
1 'polypeptide(L)'
;TAALDRIKQAGIVGMGGASFPAHVKLNPPEDKDIEYVLVNAAECEPYLTVDERTMKETPEKLIDGLAIVLKISGAYGIIALEDNKAYLKPVLEEQILKCGYTDDMEVILVKTKYPQGSEKFIVSSCLGVEIPSGKLPADAGVIISNVGTICAISDAFRLGKPLIERSLTISGGAVETPCNLKVPVGTMISDLSPEYFSLKENSAVKIISGGPMMGFAMPDMNFPVAKGTSGITFLTKDETYLVDEDQCI
;
A
#
# COMPACT_ATOMS: atom_id res chain seq x y z
N THR A 1 -5.62 2.14 -24.07
CA THR A 1 -5.80 3.61 -24.15
C THR A 1 -4.48 4.32 -23.82
N ALA A 2 -4.30 5.58 -24.28
CA ALA A 2 -3.09 6.38 -24.03
C ALA A 2 -2.80 6.53 -22.51
N ALA A 3 -3.84 6.54 -21.67
CA ALA A 3 -3.69 6.62 -20.22
C ALA A 3 -3.06 5.34 -19.65
N LEU A 4 -3.50 4.17 -20.06
CA LEU A 4 -2.93 2.89 -19.65
C LEU A 4 -1.48 2.71 -20.15
N ASP A 5 -1.20 3.18 -21.37
CA ASP A 5 0.16 3.16 -21.92
C ASP A 5 1.10 4.05 -21.07
N ARG A 6 0.64 5.20 -20.61
CA ARG A 6 1.41 6.07 -19.72
C ARG A 6 1.72 5.40 -18.39
N ILE A 7 0.73 4.72 -17.76
CA ILE A 7 0.92 3.95 -16.52
C ILE A 7 1.93 2.82 -16.74
N LYS A 8 1.83 2.12 -17.88
CA LYS A 8 2.75 1.06 -18.29
C LYS A 8 4.18 1.58 -18.45
N GLN A 9 4.36 2.68 -19.21
CA GLN A 9 5.67 3.28 -19.48
C GLN A 9 6.31 3.84 -18.19
N ALA A 10 5.50 4.37 -17.27
CA ALA A 10 5.96 4.79 -15.95
C ALA A 10 6.35 3.61 -15.04
N GLY A 11 6.12 2.37 -15.46
CA GLY A 11 6.47 1.16 -14.74
C GLY A 11 5.76 1.01 -13.41
N ILE A 12 4.51 1.51 -13.31
CA ILE A 12 3.74 1.48 -12.06
C ILE A 12 3.21 0.08 -11.80
N VAL A 13 3.45 -0.39 -10.59
CA VAL A 13 2.99 -1.68 -10.07
C VAL A 13 2.21 -1.49 -8.77
N GLY A 14 1.50 -2.51 -8.33
CA GLY A 14 0.84 -2.53 -7.03
C GLY A 14 1.86 -2.43 -5.90
N MET A 15 1.71 -1.42 -5.04
CA MET A 15 2.66 -1.10 -3.98
C MET A 15 2.24 -1.64 -2.60
N GLY A 16 1.16 -2.42 -2.55
CA GLY A 16 0.70 -3.16 -1.36
C GLY A 16 1.31 -4.56 -1.21
N GLY A 17 2.48 -4.83 -1.81
CA GLY A 17 3.24 -6.07 -1.67
C GLY A 17 3.34 -6.92 -2.94
N ALA A 18 2.23 -7.21 -3.61
CA ALA A 18 2.18 -8.17 -4.73
C ALA A 18 2.86 -7.70 -6.04
N SER A 19 3.18 -6.42 -6.18
CA SER A 19 3.84 -5.82 -7.36
C SER A 19 3.17 -6.12 -8.71
N PHE A 20 1.85 -6.37 -8.73
CA PHE A 20 1.12 -6.64 -9.96
C PHE A 20 1.07 -5.38 -10.83
N PRO A 21 1.28 -5.48 -12.17
CA PRO A 21 1.29 -4.32 -13.05
C PRO A 21 -0.02 -3.51 -13.01
N ALA A 22 0.05 -2.23 -12.65
CA ALA A 22 -1.14 -1.40 -12.46
C ALA A 22 -1.95 -1.22 -13.76
N HIS A 23 -1.27 -1.08 -14.92
CA HIS A 23 -1.94 -0.94 -16.22
C HIS A 23 -2.75 -2.18 -16.63
N VAL A 24 -2.38 -3.37 -16.14
CA VAL A 24 -3.15 -4.61 -16.36
C VAL A 24 -4.36 -4.63 -15.44
N LYS A 25 -4.18 -4.29 -14.15
CA LYS A 25 -5.26 -4.24 -13.16
C LYS A 25 -6.34 -3.23 -13.53
N LEU A 26 -5.95 -2.11 -14.12
CA LEU A 26 -6.84 -1.03 -14.58
C LEU A 26 -7.44 -1.27 -15.98
N ASN A 27 -7.19 -2.41 -16.58
CA ASN A 27 -7.74 -2.83 -17.86
C ASN A 27 -8.37 -4.22 -17.74
N PRO A 28 -9.44 -4.37 -16.95
CA PRO A 28 -10.14 -5.65 -16.83
C PRO A 28 -10.73 -6.07 -18.17
N PRO A 29 -11.08 -7.36 -18.35
CA PRO A 29 -11.79 -7.82 -19.53
C PRO A 29 -13.08 -7.04 -19.78
N GLU A 30 -13.47 -6.87 -21.05
CA GLU A 30 -14.63 -6.06 -21.48
C GLU A 30 -15.98 -6.59 -20.94
N ASP A 31 -16.04 -7.85 -20.54
CA ASP A 31 -17.22 -8.46 -19.92
C ASP A 31 -17.36 -8.12 -18.41
N LYS A 32 -16.43 -7.35 -17.85
CA LYS A 32 -16.46 -6.90 -16.44
C LYS A 32 -16.88 -5.45 -16.36
N ASP A 33 -18.06 -5.23 -15.84
CA ASP A 33 -18.52 -3.88 -15.51
C ASP A 33 -17.93 -3.46 -14.16
N ILE A 34 -17.11 -2.41 -14.16
CA ILE A 34 -16.44 -1.91 -12.95
C ILE A 34 -17.24 -0.74 -12.40
N GLU A 35 -17.88 -0.98 -11.26
CA GLU A 35 -18.68 0.01 -10.57
C GLU A 35 -17.85 0.82 -9.55
N TYR A 36 -16.82 0.20 -8.94
CA TYR A 36 -16.04 0.82 -7.86
C TYR A 36 -14.54 0.70 -8.07
N VAL A 37 -13.82 1.78 -7.76
CA VAL A 37 -12.38 1.78 -7.49
C VAL A 37 -12.17 1.99 -6.01
N LEU A 38 -11.67 0.97 -5.33
CA LEU A 38 -11.42 0.98 -3.89
C LEU A 38 -9.94 1.21 -3.62
N VAL A 39 -9.62 2.34 -3.00
CA VAL A 39 -8.27 2.60 -2.48
C VAL A 39 -8.14 1.92 -1.14
N ASN A 40 -7.27 0.92 -1.09
CA ASN A 40 -6.92 0.24 0.15
C ASN A 40 -5.99 1.13 0.98
N ALA A 41 -6.57 1.84 1.93
CA ALA A 41 -5.92 2.64 2.95
C ALA A 41 -5.96 1.95 4.33
N ALA A 42 -6.33 0.67 4.36
CA ALA A 42 -6.25 -0.19 5.53
C ALA A 42 -4.83 -0.77 5.62
N GLU A 43 -3.91 -0.02 6.22
CA GLU A 43 -2.53 -0.44 6.47
C GLU A 43 -2.52 -1.34 7.73
N CYS A 44 -3.02 -2.58 7.56
CA CYS A 44 -3.28 -3.51 8.65
C CYS A 44 -2.05 -4.32 9.11
N GLU A 45 -0.94 -4.28 8.36
CA GLU A 45 0.31 -4.91 8.76
C GLU A 45 0.92 -4.18 9.97
N PRO A 46 1.19 -4.86 11.09
CA PRO A 46 1.93 -4.26 12.20
C PRO A 46 3.28 -3.70 11.74
N TYR A 47 3.75 -2.67 12.42
CA TYR A 47 5.02 -1.99 12.16
C TYR A 47 5.09 -1.16 10.87
N LEU A 48 4.09 -1.19 9.98
CA LEU A 48 4.06 -0.36 8.78
C LEU A 48 3.23 0.91 9.02
N THR A 49 3.73 2.05 8.51
CA THR A 49 3.10 3.38 8.63
C THR A 49 3.29 4.24 7.38
N VAL A 50 3.77 3.66 6.29
CA VAL A 50 4.12 4.41 5.08
C VAL A 50 2.90 4.95 4.35
N ASP A 51 1.79 4.21 4.32
CA ASP A 51 0.56 4.64 3.66
C ASP A 51 -0.14 5.75 4.47
N GLU A 52 -0.18 5.62 5.82
CA GLU A 52 -0.62 6.68 6.72
C GLU A 52 0.17 7.96 6.51
N ARG A 53 1.50 7.87 6.47
CA ARG A 53 2.38 9.02 6.25
C ARG A 53 2.15 9.66 4.89
N THR A 54 1.96 8.86 3.85
CA THR A 54 1.68 9.34 2.49
C THR A 54 0.35 10.10 2.44
N MET A 55 -0.70 9.56 3.04
CA MET A 55 -2.02 10.23 3.11
C MET A 55 -1.97 11.55 3.89
N LYS A 56 -1.15 11.60 4.94
CA LYS A 56 -0.98 12.80 5.77
C LYS A 56 -0.20 13.91 5.06
N GLU A 57 0.87 13.55 4.35
CA GLU A 57 1.80 14.52 3.75
C GLU A 57 1.40 14.97 2.34
N THR A 58 0.74 14.09 1.57
CA THR A 58 0.41 14.35 0.17
C THR A 58 -1.01 13.89 -0.18
N PRO A 59 -2.05 14.31 0.60
CA PRO A 59 -3.43 13.90 0.34
C PRO A 59 -3.90 14.32 -1.06
N GLU A 60 -3.40 15.47 -1.58
CA GLU A 60 -3.72 15.96 -2.91
C GLU A 60 -3.30 14.98 -4.03
N LYS A 61 -2.18 14.28 -3.87
CA LYS A 61 -1.73 13.27 -4.85
C LYS A 61 -2.63 12.04 -4.84
N LEU A 62 -3.09 11.64 -3.66
CA LEU A 62 -4.02 10.52 -3.54
C LEU A 62 -5.33 10.83 -4.25
N ILE A 63 -5.92 12.00 -4.00
CA ILE A 63 -7.19 12.42 -4.59
C ILE A 63 -7.04 12.60 -6.12
N ASP A 64 -5.98 13.28 -6.57
CA ASP A 64 -5.70 13.46 -8.00
C ASP A 64 -5.47 12.12 -8.73
N GLY A 65 -4.66 11.24 -8.14
CA GLY A 65 -4.40 9.92 -8.70
C GLY A 65 -5.68 9.07 -8.79
N LEU A 66 -6.54 9.10 -7.76
CA LEU A 66 -7.83 8.43 -7.79
C LEU A 66 -8.72 9.01 -8.87
N ALA A 67 -8.83 10.34 -8.98
CA ALA A 67 -9.61 11.00 -10.03
C ALA A 67 -9.15 10.60 -11.45
N ILE A 68 -7.83 10.42 -11.66
CA ILE A 68 -7.30 9.90 -12.94
C ILE A 68 -7.80 8.48 -13.19
N VAL A 69 -7.75 7.60 -12.17
CA VAL A 69 -8.21 6.21 -12.28
C VAL A 69 -9.71 6.14 -12.55
N LEU A 70 -10.52 6.97 -11.88
CA LEU A 70 -11.95 7.06 -12.11
C LEU A 70 -12.30 7.49 -13.55
N LYS A 71 -11.53 8.41 -14.13
CA LYS A 71 -11.68 8.79 -15.55
C LYS A 71 -11.33 7.67 -16.52
N ILE A 72 -10.47 6.72 -16.12
CA ILE A 72 -10.12 5.56 -16.95
C ILE A 72 -11.22 4.48 -16.86
N SER A 73 -11.75 4.24 -15.65
CA SER A 73 -12.70 3.16 -15.38
C SER A 73 -14.17 3.55 -15.53
N GLY A 74 -14.52 4.84 -15.38
CA GLY A 74 -15.90 5.28 -15.26
C GLY A 74 -16.60 4.97 -13.94
N ALA A 75 -15.84 4.48 -12.95
CA ALA A 75 -16.34 3.97 -11.69
C ALA A 75 -16.42 5.05 -10.59
N TYR A 76 -17.06 4.70 -9.46
CA TYR A 76 -17.07 5.51 -8.24
C TYR A 76 -15.89 5.17 -7.32
N GLY A 77 -15.32 6.17 -6.65
CA GLY A 77 -14.14 6.05 -5.80
C GLY A 77 -14.46 5.83 -4.33
N ILE A 78 -13.81 4.87 -3.68
CA ILE A 78 -13.89 4.67 -2.23
C ILE A 78 -12.48 4.61 -1.66
N ILE A 79 -12.20 5.44 -0.65
CA ILE A 79 -10.98 5.35 0.15
C ILE A 79 -11.33 4.64 1.45
N ALA A 80 -10.89 3.39 1.59
CA ALA A 80 -11.18 2.56 2.77
C ALA A 80 -10.08 2.75 3.82
N LEU A 81 -10.38 3.52 4.87
CA LEU A 81 -9.47 3.92 5.93
C LEU A 81 -9.80 3.19 7.23
N GLU A 82 -8.79 2.65 7.94
CA GLU A 82 -9.01 2.05 9.25
C GLU A 82 -9.37 3.08 10.32
N ASP A 83 -10.24 2.69 11.27
CA ASP A 83 -10.75 3.57 12.31
C ASP A 83 -9.70 4.03 13.35
N ASN A 84 -8.56 3.33 13.44
CA ASN A 84 -7.39 3.81 14.21
C ASN A 84 -6.71 5.04 13.56
N LYS A 85 -7.02 5.31 12.30
CA LYS A 85 -6.52 6.46 11.52
C LYS A 85 -7.65 7.43 11.15
N ALA A 86 -8.79 7.36 11.87
CA ALA A 86 -9.97 8.19 11.58
C ALA A 86 -9.68 9.70 11.53
N TYR A 87 -8.62 10.17 12.20
CA TYR A 87 -8.18 11.56 12.16
C TYR A 87 -7.76 12.05 10.74
N LEU A 88 -7.44 11.13 9.83
CA LEU A 88 -7.13 11.46 8.42
C LEU A 88 -8.40 11.65 7.59
N LYS A 89 -9.55 11.14 8.02
CA LYS A 89 -10.80 11.26 7.26
C LYS A 89 -11.13 12.71 6.92
N PRO A 90 -11.19 13.66 7.87
CA PRO A 90 -11.49 15.05 7.53
C PRO A 90 -10.45 15.69 6.62
N VAL A 91 -9.17 15.29 6.68
CA VAL A 91 -8.12 15.79 5.79
C VAL A 91 -8.38 15.36 4.35
N LEU A 92 -8.74 14.09 4.15
CA LEU A 92 -9.05 13.54 2.83
C LEU A 92 -10.36 14.12 2.28
N GLU A 93 -11.40 14.23 3.10
CA GLU A 93 -12.68 14.82 2.71
C GLU A 93 -12.55 16.31 2.32
N GLU A 94 -11.75 17.08 3.06
CA GLU A 94 -11.43 18.47 2.73
C GLU A 94 -10.72 18.55 1.36
N GLN A 95 -9.80 17.63 1.08
CA GLN A 95 -9.09 17.59 -0.19
C GLN A 95 -10.02 17.16 -1.35
N ILE A 96 -10.92 16.20 -1.13
CA ILE A 96 -11.97 15.83 -2.10
C ILE A 96 -12.83 17.04 -2.47
N LEU A 97 -13.28 17.78 -1.45
CA LEU A 97 -14.08 19.00 -1.63
C LEU A 97 -13.32 20.08 -2.39
N LYS A 98 -12.07 20.36 -2.02
CA LYS A 98 -11.20 21.34 -2.71
C LYS A 98 -11.00 21.02 -4.19
N CYS A 99 -10.93 19.74 -4.54
CA CYS A 99 -10.75 19.29 -5.92
C CYS A 99 -12.07 19.15 -6.69
N GLY A 100 -13.22 19.30 -6.05
CA GLY A 100 -14.54 19.21 -6.67
C GLY A 100 -14.99 17.80 -7.04
N TYR A 101 -14.56 16.79 -6.27
CA TYR A 101 -14.86 15.36 -6.51
C TYR A 101 -15.83 14.76 -5.48
N THR A 102 -16.65 15.59 -4.82
CA THR A 102 -17.60 15.13 -3.78
C THR A 102 -18.67 14.17 -4.30
N ASP A 103 -19.00 14.25 -5.59
CA ASP A 103 -19.97 13.35 -6.22
C ASP A 103 -19.32 12.10 -6.84
N ASP A 104 -17.98 12.05 -6.89
CA ASP A 104 -17.22 11.00 -7.57
C ASP A 104 -16.54 10.02 -6.59
N MET A 105 -16.29 10.46 -5.35
CA MET A 105 -15.59 9.63 -4.36
C MET A 105 -15.89 10.00 -2.92
N GLU A 106 -15.67 9.02 -2.01
CA GLU A 106 -15.86 9.18 -0.57
C GLU A 106 -14.80 8.46 0.26
N VAL A 107 -14.79 8.75 1.59
CA VAL A 107 -13.94 8.06 2.57
C VAL A 107 -14.80 7.25 3.52
N ILE A 108 -14.61 5.93 3.52
CA ILE A 108 -15.30 4.97 4.41
C ILE A 108 -14.34 4.51 5.50
N LEU A 109 -14.81 4.57 6.76
CA LEU A 109 -14.07 3.98 7.88
C LEU A 109 -14.38 2.49 8.01
N VAL A 110 -13.33 1.68 8.05
CA VAL A 110 -13.40 0.25 8.31
C VAL A 110 -12.75 -0.07 9.67
N LYS A 111 -13.15 -1.20 10.27
CA LYS A 111 -12.60 -1.62 11.57
C LYS A 111 -11.13 -2.01 11.47
N THR A 112 -10.33 -1.52 12.42
CA THR A 112 -8.95 -1.96 12.59
C THR A 112 -8.91 -3.42 13.02
N LYS A 113 -8.44 -4.27 12.15
CA LYS A 113 -8.24 -5.70 12.38
C LYS A 113 -7.32 -6.29 11.31
N TYR A 114 -6.69 -7.40 11.60
CA TYR A 114 -5.95 -8.15 10.58
C TYR A 114 -6.80 -9.36 10.11
N PRO A 115 -6.95 -9.61 8.80
CA PRO A 115 -6.36 -8.92 7.64
C PRO A 115 -7.35 -7.95 6.92
N GLN A 116 -7.70 -6.82 7.52
CA GLN A 116 -8.68 -5.85 6.96
C GLN A 116 -8.29 -5.37 5.55
N GLY A 117 -6.96 -5.22 5.27
CA GLY A 117 -6.45 -4.84 3.96
C GLY A 117 -6.46 -5.96 2.90
N SER A 118 -6.88 -7.18 3.24
CA SER A 118 -7.09 -8.23 2.25
C SER A 118 -8.19 -7.85 1.28
N GLU A 119 -7.97 -8.07 -0.03
CA GLU A 119 -8.90 -7.63 -1.09
C GLU A 119 -10.35 -8.11 -0.86
N LYS A 120 -10.53 -9.36 -0.42
CA LYS A 120 -11.88 -9.90 -0.15
C LYS A 120 -12.52 -9.27 1.08
N PHE A 121 -11.74 -9.06 2.14
CA PHE A 121 -12.26 -8.47 3.39
C PHE A 121 -12.61 -6.99 3.23
N ILE A 122 -11.78 -6.23 2.52
CA ILE A 122 -12.02 -4.80 2.35
C ILE A 122 -13.25 -4.54 1.45
N VAL A 123 -13.46 -5.35 0.40
CA VAL A 123 -14.67 -5.28 -0.44
C VAL A 123 -15.92 -5.60 0.39
N SER A 124 -15.91 -6.69 1.16
CA SER A 124 -17.03 -7.04 2.03
C SER A 124 -17.30 -5.96 3.09
N SER A 125 -16.25 -5.35 3.66
CA SER A 125 -16.39 -4.31 4.69
C SER A 125 -16.95 -2.99 4.14
N CYS A 126 -16.60 -2.61 2.90
CA CYS A 126 -17.04 -1.36 2.29
C CYS A 126 -18.37 -1.48 1.54
N LEU A 127 -18.59 -2.61 0.86
CA LEU A 127 -19.70 -2.78 -0.08
C LEU A 127 -20.72 -3.84 0.35
N GLY A 128 -20.41 -4.64 1.38
CA GLY A 128 -21.26 -5.76 1.78
C GLY A 128 -21.29 -6.92 0.77
N VAL A 129 -20.41 -6.90 -0.23
CA VAL A 129 -20.34 -7.90 -1.31
C VAL A 129 -19.30 -8.94 -1.00
N GLU A 130 -19.60 -10.21 -1.23
CA GLU A 130 -18.65 -11.31 -1.13
C GLU A 130 -18.06 -11.66 -2.49
N ILE A 131 -16.72 -11.73 -2.56
CA ILE A 131 -16.01 -12.25 -3.72
C ILE A 131 -15.93 -13.78 -3.58
N PRO A 132 -16.54 -14.56 -4.48
CA PRO A 132 -16.52 -16.02 -4.40
C PRO A 132 -15.11 -16.60 -4.41
N SER A 133 -14.97 -17.84 -3.91
CA SER A 133 -13.67 -18.53 -3.95
C SER A 133 -13.18 -18.69 -5.39
N GLY A 134 -11.90 -18.44 -5.63
CA GLY A 134 -11.29 -18.51 -6.96
C GLY A 134 -11.62 -17.34 -7.89
N LYS A 135 -12.45 -16.38 -7.47
CA LYS A 135 -12.77 -15.17 -8.23
C LYS A 135 -11.92 -13.98 -7.80
N LEU A 136 -11.80 -13.00 -8.71
CA LEU A 136 -11.07 -11.74 -8.50
C LEU A 136 -12.04 -10.60 -8.10
N PRO A 137 -11.57 -9.50 -7.50
CA PRO A 137 -12.40 -8.32 -7.22
C PRO A 137 -13.14 -7.79 -8.45
N ALA A 138 -12.53 -7.85 -9.64
CA ALA A 138 -13.17 -7.44 -10.89
C ALA A 138 -14.42 -8.27 -11.25
N ASP A 139 -14.52 -9.53 -10.78
CA ASP A 139 -15.72 -10.34 -10.93
C ASP A 139 -16.90 -9.81 -10.09
N ALA A 140 -16.60 -8.98 -9.10
CA ALA A 140 -17.57 -8.27 -8.25
C ALA A 140 -17.66 -6.77 -8.60
N GLY A 141 -17.21 -6.37 -9.79
CA GLY A 141 -17.27 -4.97 -10.23
C GLY A 141 -16.30 -4.03 -9.53
N VAL A 142 -15.22 -4.53 -8.91
CA VAL A 142 -14.34 -3.71 -8.08
C VAL A 142 -12.89 -3.80 -8.53
N ILE A 143 -12.23 -2.65 -8.69
CA ILE A 143 -10.77 -2.55 -8.79
C ILE A 143 -10.23 -2.07 -7.44
N ILE A 144 -9.22 -2.75 -6.90
CA ILE A 144 -8.58 -2.35 -5.64
C ILE A 144 -7.17 -1.87 -5.93
N SER A 145 -6.78 -0.75 -5.33
CA SER A 145 -5.43 -0.20 -5.47
C SER A 145 -4.89 0.29 -4.13
N ASN A 146 -3.58 0.21 -3.92
CA ASN A 146 -2.93 0.73 -2.72
C ASN A 146 -2.72 2.25 -2.81
N VAL A 147 -2.67 2.95 -1.68
CA VAL A 147 -2.42 4.40 -1.55
C VAL A 147 -1.20 4.85 -2.37
N GLY A 148 -0.05 4.19 -2.18
CA GLY A 148 1.19 4.53 -2.89
C GLY A 148 1.06 4.36 -4.41
N THR A 149 0.35 3.32 -4.87
CA THR A 149 0.10 3.09 -6.30
C THR A 149 -0.69 4.23 -6.92
N ILE A 150 -1.74 4.70 -6.24
CA ILE A 150 -2.56 5.82 -6.70
C ILE A 150 -1.75 7.12 -6.73
N CYS A 151 -0.94 7.39 -5.72
CA CYS A 151 -0.04 8.55 -5.71
C CYS A 151 1.00 8.49 -6.84
N ALA A 152 1.54 7.31 -7.15
CA ALA A 152 2.47 7.14 -8.27
C ALA A 152 1.81 7.39 -9.63
N ILE A 153 0.52 7.08 -9.78
CA ILE A 153 -0.26 7.42 -10.98
C ILE A 153 -0.36 8.94 -11.11
N SER A 154 -0.69 9.67 -10.04
CA SER A 154 -0.68 11.15 -10.06
C SER A 154 0.68 11.69 -10.51
N ASP A 155 1.78 11.24 -9.90
CA ASP A 155 3.14 11.67 -10.27
C ASP A 155 3.46 11.39 -11.75
N ALA A 156 3.04 10.26 -12.30
CA ALA A 156 3.25 9.93 -13.70
C ALA A 156 2.48 10.87 -14.64
N PHE A 157 1.27 11.27 -14.29
CA PHE A 157 0.46 12.15 -15.13
C PHE A 157 0.80 13.62 -14.97
N ARG A 158 1.09 14.08 -13.75
CA ARG A 158 1.35 15.49 -13.48
C ARG A 158 2.80 15.89 -13.69
N LEU A 159 3.73 15.02 -13.32
CA LEU A 159 5.17 15.31 -13.34
C LEU A 159 5.92 14.55 -14.44
N GLY A 160 5.27 13.62 -15.14
CA GLY A 160 5.96 12.71 -16.06
C GLY A 160 6.95 11.77 -15.35
N LYS A 161 6.81 11.60 -14.03
CA LYS A 161 7.76 10.85 -13.20
C LYS A 161 7.43 9.35 -13.22
N PRO A 162 8.35 8.48 -13.65
CA PRO A 162 8.18 7.04 -13.53
C PRO A 162 8.34 6.57 -12.07
N LEU A 163 7.89 5.33 -11.79
CA LEU A 163 8.06 4.71 -10.47
C LEU A 163 9.52 4.23 -10.29
N ILE A 164 10.38 5.16 -9.87
CA ILE A 164 11.81 4.97 -9.61
C ILE A 164 12.20 5.22 -8.17
N GLU A 165 11.26 5.65 -7.34
CA GLU A 165 11.44 5.86 -5.90
C GLU A 165 10.37 5.10 -5.13
N ARG A 166 10.69 4.72 -3.91
CA ARG A 166 9.78 4.03 -3.00
C ARG A 166 9.83 4.64 -1.61
N SER A 167 8.67 4.99 -1.08
CA SER A 167 8.53 5.29 0.35
C SER A 167 8.32 3.97 1.10
N LEU A 168 9.04 3.78 2.19
CA LEU A 168 8.98 2.57 3.00
C LEU A 168 9.15 2.88 4.48
N THR A 169 8.66 2.01 5.34
CA THR A 169 8.82 2.09 6.79
C THR A 169 10.04 1.29 7.23
N ILE A 170 10.88 1.87 8.09
CA ILE A 170 11.93 1.15 8.84
C ILE A 170 11.45 1.07 10.29
N SER A 171 11.25 -0.15 10.80
CA SER A 171 10.63 -0.34 12.12
C SER A 171 11.00 -1.70 12.75
N GLY A 172 10.34 -2.02 13.86
CA GLY A 172 10.59 -3.20 14.68
C GLY A 172 11.32 -2.84 15.97
N GLY A 173 11.25 -3.72 16.96
CA GLY A 173 11.81 -3.49 18.28
C GLY A 173 13.32 -3.29 18.32
N ALA A 174 14.03 -3.79 17.29
CA ALA A 174 15.48 -3.63 17.16
C ALA A 174 15.92 -2.28 16.56
N VAL A 175 15.01 -1.48 15.99
CA VAL A 175 15.32 -0.15 15.48
C VAL A 175 15.30 0.86 16.62
N GLU A 176 16.34 1.71 16.73
CA GLU A 176 16.40 2.74 17.76
C GLU A 176 15.31 3.79 17.59
N THR A 177 15.18 4.34 16.38
CA THR A 177 14.19 5.35 16.02
C THR A 177 13.50 4.94 14.73
N PRO A 178 12.30 4.34 14.81
CA PRO A 178 11.51 4.00 13.62
C PRO A 178 11.23 5.23 12.76
N CYS A 179 11.29 5.06 11.43
CA CYS A 179 11.09 6.16 10.48
C CYS A 179 10.47 5.70 9.17
N ASN A 180 9.96 6.66 8.41
CA ASN A 180 9.59 6.44 7.01
C ASN A 180 10.64 7.13 6.13
N LEU A 181 11.15 6.39 5.15
CA LEU A 181 12.15 6.88 4.20
C LEU A 181 11.60 6.86 2.79
N LYS A 182 12.04 7.78 1.96
CA LYS A 182 11.81 7.77 0.53
C LYS A 182 13.16 7.63 -0.19
N VAL A 183 13.33 6.53 -0.89
CA VAL A 183 14.62 6.16 -1.50
C VAL A 183 14.43 5.70 -2.96
N PRO A 184 15.46 5.80 -3.80
CA PRO A 184 15.46 5.19 -5.13
C PRO A 184 15.21 3.67 -5.05
N VAL A 185 14.47 3.14 -6.01
CA VAL A 185 14.36 1.68 -6.20
C VAL A 185 15.74 1.13 -6.56
N GLY A 186 16.14 0.06 -5.90
CA GLY A 186 17.48 -0.52 -6.02
C GLY A 186 18.47 -0.09 -4.94
N THR A 187 18.12 0.88 -4.06
CA THR A 187 18.96 1.22 -2.90
C THR A 187 19.08 0.00 -1.99
N MET A 188 20.30 -0.36 -1.62
CA MET A 188 20.58 -1.45 -0.68
C MET A 188 20.18 -1.03 0.73
N ILE A 189 19.57 -1.94 1.49
CA ILE A 189 19.18 -1.64 2.88
C ILE A 189 20.41 -1.38 3.74
N SER A 190 21.52 -2.08 3.48
CA SER A 190 22.81 -1.84 4.15
C SER A 190 23.33 -0.42 3.97
N ASP A 191 23.05 0.22 2.83
CA ASP A 191 23.53 1.57 2.54
C ASP A 191 22.74 2.66 3.31
N LEU A 192 21.56 2.32 3.84
CA LEU A 192 20.72 3.21 4.62
C LEU A 192 21.13 3.28 6.09
N SER A 193 21.89 2.30 6.58
CA SER A 193 22.39 2.25 7.95
C SER A 193 23.91 2.57 7.98
N PRO A 194 24.41 3.37 8.94
CA PRO A 194 23.68 3.99 10.05
C PRO A 194 23.17 5.42 9.77
N GLU A 195 23.27 5.93 8.55
CA GLU A 195 23.00 7.35 8.23
C GLU A 195 21.54 7.75 8.47
N TYR A 196 20.59 6.87 8.08
CA TYR A 196 19.14 7.15 8.15
C TYR A 196 18.43 6.40 9.26
N PHE A 197 18.98 5.28 9.72
CA PHE A 197 18.48 4.55 10.88
C PHE A 197 19.62 3.76 11.54
N SER A 198 19.47 3.46 12.83
CA SER A 198 20.39 2.60 13.58
C SER A 198 19.64 1.48 14.29
N LEU A 199 20.33 0.36 14.48
CA LEU A 199 19.85 -0.77 15.25
C LEU A 199 20.43 -0.72 16.66
N LYS A 200 19.64 -1.08 17.64
CA LYS A 200 20.09 -1.33 19.00
C LYS A 200 21.14 -2.46 18.98
N GLU A 201 22.18 -2.28 19.77
CA GLU A 201 23.31 -3.21 19.75
C GLU A 201 22.86 -4.66 19.98
N ASN A 202 23.26 -5.56 19.08
CA ASN A 202 22.99 -7.01 19.12
C ASN A 202 21.51 -7.40 19.33
N SER A 203 20.57 -6.54 18.96
CA SER A 203 19.14 -6.75 19.22
C SER A 203 18.37 -7.38 18.07
N ALA A 204 18.77 -7.12 16.81
CA ALA A 204 18.07 -7.65 15.65
C ALA A 204 18.41 -9.12 15.42
N VAL A 205 17.41 -9.99 15.54
CA VAL A 205 17.53 -11.43 15.29
C VAL A 205 16.80 -11.91 14.05
N LYS A 206 15.90 -11.07 13.52
CA LYS A 206 15.15 -11.36 12.30
C LYS A 206 14.90 -10.09 11.50
N ILE A 207 15.20 -10.14 10.21
CA ILE A 207 14.95 -9.05 9.25
C ILE A 207 13.83 -9.49 8.32
N ILE A 208 12.83 -8.64 8.13
CA ILE A 208 11.69 -8.93 7.27
C ILE A 208 11.55 -7.81 6.24
N SER A 209 11.55 -8.15 4.97
CA SER A 209 11.12 -7.24 3.89
C SER A 209 9.60 -7.23 3.84
N GLY A 210 8.99 -6.15 4.29
CA GLY A 210 7.55 -6.00 4.54
C GLY A 210 7.21 -5.99 6.03
N GLY A 211 5.93 -6.20 6.34
CA GLY A 211 5.44 -6.41 7.70
C GLY A 211 5.61 -7.86 8.18
N PRO A 212 5.42 -8.13 9.47
CA PRO A 212 5.70 -9.45 10.05
C PRO A 212 4.70 -10.55 9.64
N MET A 213 3.53 -10.17 9.12
CA MET A 213 2.46 -11.12 8.76
C MET A 213 2.61 -11.66 7.33
N MET A 214 2.95 -10.80 6.36
CA MET A 214 3.01 -11.13 4.93
C MET A 214 4.38 -10.92 4.29
N GLY A 215 5.34 -10.37 5.04
CA GLY A 215 6.69 -10.09 4.54
C GLY A 215 7.55 -11.35 4.41
N PHE A 216 8.72 -11.17 3.81
CA PHE A 216 9.70 -12.24 3.58
C PHE A 216 10.88 -12.07 4.51
N ALA A 217 11.27 -13.15 5.21
CA ALA A 217 12.49 -13.16 6.02
C ALA A 217 13.73 -13.05 5.13
N MET A 218 14.63 -12.14 5.50
CA MET A 218 15.87 -11.87 4.79
C MET A 218 17.07 -12.33 5.62
N PRO A 219 18.12 -12.86 4.99
CA PRO A 219 19.28 -13.37 5.72
C PRO A 219 20.13 -12.26 6.34
N ASP A 220 20.19 -11.11 5.70
CA ASP A 220 20.96 -9.92 6.11
C ASP A 220 20.38 -8.65 5.45
N MET A 221 21.08 -7.51 5.54
CA MET A 221 20.66 -6.23 4.95
C MET A 221 21.14 -6.05 3.49
N ASN A 222 21.81 -7.03 2.88
CA ASN A 222 22.36 -6.91 1.54
C ASN A 222 21.32 -7.26 0.45
N PHE A 223 20.19 -6.59 0.49
CA PHE A 223 19.15 -6.68 -0.54
C PHE A 223 18.61 -5.30 -0.90
N PRO A 224 18.17 -5.13 -2.16
CA PRO A 224 17.70 -3.82 -2.64
C PRO A 224 16.24 -3.57 -2.28
N VAL A 225 15.90 -2.28 -2.15
CA VAL A 225 14.52 -1.82 -2.15
C VAL A 225 13.88 -2.10 -3.50
N ALA A 226 12.81 -2.88 -3.53
CA ALA A 226 12.01 -3.14 -4.70
C ALA A 226 10.78 -2.20 -4.76
N LYS A 227 10.10 -2.13 -5.90
CA LYS A 227 8.86 -1.34 -6.05
C LYS A 227 7.76 -1.77 -5.07
N GLY A 228 7.69 -3.05 -4.72
CA GLY A 228 6.72 -3.61 -3.77
C GLY A 228 7.13 -3.51 -2.30
N THR A 229 8.35 -3.08 -1.98
CA THR A 229 8.82 -2.99 -0.59
C THR A 229 8.04 -1.91 0.16
N SER A 230 7.20 -2.30 1.10
CA SER A 230 6.41 -1.38 1.95
C SER A 230 7.13 -1.00 3.24
N GLY A 231 8.05 -1.84 3.70
CA GLY A 231 8.88 -1.58 4.87
C GLY A 231 9.92 -2.65 5.08
N ILE A 232 10.79 -2.40 6.05
CA ILE A 232 11.77 -3.35 6.59
C ILE A 232 11.59 -3.38 8.09
N THR A 233 11.25 -4.57 8.59
CA THR A 233 10.99 -4.78 10.02
C THR A 233 12.14 -5.57 10.64
N PHE A 234 12.78 -4.98 11.66
CA PHE A 234 13.88 -5.59 12.42
C PHE A 234 13.36 -6.04 13.78
N LEU A 235 13.17 -7.33 13.94
CA LEU A 235 12.59 -7.90 15.15
C LEU A 235 13.69 -8.31 16.15
N THR A 236 13.38 -8.08 17.44
CA THR A 236 14.16 -8.58 18.57
C THR A 236 13.81 -10.05 18.88
N LYS A 237 14.58 -10.65 19.78
CA LYS A 237 14.32 -12.03 20.25
C LYS A 237 12.94 -12.16 20.90
N ASP A 238 12.51 -11.13 21.63
CA ASP A 238 11.22 -11.14 22.35
C ASP A 238 10.02 -11.01 21.41
N GLU A 239 10.24 -10.49 20.18
CA GLU A 239 9.23 -10.38 19.14
C GLU A 239 9.21 -11.59 18.19
N THR A 240 10.09 -12.57 18.39
CA THR A 240 10.18 -13.76 17.57
C THR A 240 9.90 -15.01 18.41
N TYR A 241 8.95 -15.82 17.95
CA TYR A 241 8.70 -17.13 18.55
C TYR A 241 9.44 -18.20 17.77
N LEU A 242 10.15 -19.09 18.47
CA LEU A 242 10.65 -20.32 17.88
C LEU A 242 9.48 -21.30 17.86
N VAL A 243 9.21 -21.85 16.69
CA VAL A 243 8.24 -22.94 16.56
C VAL A 243 8.84 -24.18 17.21
N ASP A 244 8.12 -24.76 18.15
CA ASP A 244 8.45 -26.08 18.69
C ASP A 244 7.89 -27.14 17.72
N GLU A 245 8.76 -27.68 16.89
CA GLU A 245 8.39 -28.64 15.84
C GLU A 245 7.84 -29.94 16.43
N ASP A 246 8.23 -30.29 17.67
CA ASP A 246 7.77 -31.50 18.36
C ASP A 246 6.30 -31.37 18.84
N GLN A 247 5.77 -30.14 18.90
CA GLN A 247 4.37 -29.87 19.25
C GLN A 247 3.47 -29.65 18.03
N CYS A 248 4.02 -29.75 16.82
CA CYS A 248 3.24 -29.64 15.58
C CYS A 248 2.43 -30.93 15.38
N ILE A 249 1.09 -30.81 15.41
CA ILE A 249 0.13 -31.91 15.20
C ILE A 249 -0.21 -32.03 13.72
#